data_72dc9d6a01ea2280012aae40519b2fd1
#
_entry.id   72dc9d6a01ea2280012aae40519b2fd1
#
_cell.length_a   1.000
_cell.length_b   1.000
_cell.length_c   1.000
_cell.angle_alpha   90.00
_cell.angle_beta   90.00
_cell.angle_gamma   90.00
#
_symmetry.space_group_name_H-M   'P 1'
#
loop_
_entity.id
_entity.type
_entity.pdbx_description
1 polymer ?
#
loop_
_entity_poly.entity_id
_entity_poly.type
_entity_poly.pdbx_seq_one_letter_code
_entity_poly.pdbx_strand_id
1 'polypeptide(L)'
;CLVHVLALGFEPAHRSLAIYNHGDAAVGEALRAESVCEAIHDAGGLAILAHPGRYRVGFADLIDAAAELGFDGGEAWYDYDMQTRWSWSPVVCEAIDRRLKNLGLLRTCGTDSHGLNLEGR
;
A
#
# COMPACT_ATOMS: atom_id res chain seq x y z
N CYS A 1 2.87 4.13 13.43
CA CYS A 1 3.67 3.57 12.32
C CYS A 1 3.33 4.33 11.04
N LEU A 2 4.35 4.76 10.32
CA LEU A 2 4.18 5.33 8.97
C LEU A 2 4.18 4.20 7.96
N VAL A 3 3.22 4.23 7.05
CA VAL A 3 3.09 3.23 5.97
C VAL A 3 3.03 3.93 4.61
N HIS A 4 3.36 3.20 3.57
CA HIS A 4 3.14 3.64 2.21
C HIS A 4 1.75 3.20 1.76
N VAL A 5 1.03 4.11 1.11
CA VAL A 5 -0.28 3.84 0.53
C VAL A 5 -0.18 4.02 -0.98
N LEU A 6 -0.60 3.01 -1.71
CA LEU A 6 -0.70 3.06 -3.17
C LEU A 6 -2.12 3.41 -3.56
N ALA A 7 -2.27 4.31 -4.51
CA ALA A 7 -3.55 4.63 -5.12
C ALA A 7 -3.63 3.95 -6.49
N LEU A 8 -4.70 3.21 -6.74
CA LEU A 8 -4.93 2.54 -8.01
C LEU A 8 -6.24 3.01 -8.65
N GLY A 9 -6.24 3.22 -9.96
CA GLY A 9 -7.45 3.52 -10.73
C GLY A 9 -8.13 4.85 -10.39
N PHE A 10 -7.37 5.80 -9.89
CA PHE A 10 -7.87 7.10 -9.46
C PHE A 10 -7.80 8.15 -10.57
N GLU A 11 -8.55 9.25 -10.41
CA GLU A 11 -8.45 10.45 -11.26
C GLU A 11 -7.31 11.34 -10.76
N PRO A 12 -6.17 11.44 -11.49
CA PRO A 12 -4.98 12.15 -10.99
C PRO A 12 -5.20 13.64 -10.75
N ALA A 13 -6.12 14.28 -11.49
CA ALA A 13 -6.40 15.69 -11.37
C ALA A 13 -7.46 16.01 -10.30
N HIS A 14 -7.98 15.01 -9.60
CA HIS A 14 -9.02 15.23 -8.61
C HIS A 14 -8.51 16.12 -7.46
N ARG A 15 -9.33 17.08 -7.05
CA ARG A 15 -8.96 18.07 -6.01
C ARG A 15 -8.59 17.45 -4.66
N SER A 16 -9.14 16.28 -4.31
CA SER A 16 -8.83 15.59 -3.06
C SER A 16 -7.37 15.22 -2.93
N LEU A 17 -6.66 15.05 -4.06
CA LEU A 17 -5.25 14.65 -4.09
C LEU A 17 -4.28 15.83 -4.14
N ALA A 18 -4.77 17.06 -4.23
CA ALA A 18 -3.94 18.25 -4.41
C ALA A 18 -2.84 18.39 -3.34
N ILE A 19 -3.16 18.10 -2.08
CA ILE A 19 -2.21 18.18 -0.96
C ILE A 19 -1.14 17.09 -0.98
N TYR A 20 -1.32 16.02 -1.78
CA TYR A 20 -0.38 14.90 -1.89
C TYR A 20 0.48 14.96 -3.16
N ASN A 21 0.20 15.88 -4.08
CA ASN A 21 0.82 15.90 -5.42
C ASN A 21 2.09 16.75 -5.52
N HIS A 22 2.55 17.34 -4.43
CA HIS A 22 3.67 18.30 -4.47
C HIS A 22 5.04 17.66 -4.14
N GLY A 23 5.08 16.38 -3.85
CA GLY A 23 6.32 15.69 -3.47
C GLY A 23 6.78 15.96 -2.03
N ASP A 24 6.10 16.83 -1.32
CA ASP A 24 6.37 17.08 0.09
C ASP A 24 5.65 16.07 0.98
N ALA A 25 6.22 15.81 2.14
CA ALA A 25 5.56 14.94 3.12
C ALA A 25 4.28 15.60 3.64
N ALA A 26 3.17 14.84 3.65
CA ALA A 26 1.94 15.28 4.29
C ALA A 26 2.16 15.49 5.79
N VAL A 27 1.48 16.47 6.38
CA VAL A 27 1.60 16.81 7.80
C VAL A 27 0.24 16.91 8.46
N GLY A 28 0.19 16.76 9.79
CA GLY A 28 -1.04 16.87 10.55
C GLY A 28 -2.10 15.85 10.16
N GLU A 29 -3.34 16.29 10.01
CA GLU A 29 -4.47 15.43 9.65
C GLU A 29 -4.31 14.77 8.27
N ALA A 30 -3.65 15.44 7.32
CA ALA A 30 -3.39 14.89 6.00
C ALA A 30 -2.46 13.67 6.01
N LEU A 31 -1.64 13.50 7.07
CA LEU A 31 -0.76 12.34 7.24
C LEU A 31 -1.50 11.10 7.75
N ARG A 32 -2.70 11.24 8.26
CA ARG A 32 -3.47 10.11 8.80
C ARG A 32 -3.92 9.18 7.68
N ALA A 33 -3.83 7.88 7.93
CA ALA A 33 -4.21 6.86 6.95
C ALA A 33 -5.67 7.01 6.48
N GLU A 34 -6.59 7.35 7.39
CA GLU A 34 -7.99 7.59 7.05
C GLU A 34 -8.15 8.73 6.05
N SER A 35 -7.43 9.84 6.27
CA SER A 35 -7.48 11.00 5.37
C SER A 35 -6.93 10.67 3.98
N VAL A 36 -5.86 9.87 3.90
CA VAL A 36 -5.29 9.41 2.64
C VAL A 36 -6.26 8.50 1.91
N CYS A 37 -6.85 7.52 2.59
CA CYS A 37 -7.84 6.61 2.01
C CYS A 37 -9.05 7.39 1.48
N GLU A 38 -9.58 8.32 2.28
CA GLU A 38 -10.70 9.17 1.88
C GLU A 38 -10.40 9.98 0.62
N ALA A 39 -9.21 10.60 0.55
CA ALA A 39 -8.78 11.36 -0.63
C ALA A 39 -8.67 10.49 -1.88
N ILE A 40 -8.16 9.26 -1.75
CA ILE A 40 -8.07 8.30 -2.84
C ILE A 40 -9.46 7.86 -3.29
N HIS A 41 -10.37 7.54 -2.35
CA HIS A 41 -11.74 7.14 -2.65
C HIS A 41 -12.52 8.28 -3.32
N ASP A 42 -12.37 9.52 -2.87
CA ASP A 42 -12.99 10.69 -3.48
C ASP A 42 -12.53 10.88 -4.94
N ALA A 43 -11.29 10.51 -5.24
CA ALA A 43 -10.75 10.51 -6.60
C ALA A 43 -11.14 9.26 -7.43
N GLY A 44 -11.99 8.39 -6.90
CA GLY A 44 -12.49 7.19 -7.56
C GLY A 44 -11.53 6.01 -7.52
N GLY A 45 -10.47 6.07 -6.71
CA GLY A 45 -9.43 5.05 -6.64
C GLY A 45 -9.59 4.04 -5.52
N LEU A 46 -8.64 3.11 -5.49
CA LEU A 46 -8.49 2.09 -4.45
C LEU A 46 -7.23 2.38 -3.63
N ALA A 47 -7.34 2.32 -2.30
CA ALA A 47 -6.23 2.49 -1.38
C ALA A 47 -5.62 1.13 -1.01
N ILE A 48 -4.34 0.92 -1.33
CA ILE A 48 -3.63 -0.34 -1.13
C ILE A 48 -2.48 -0.13 -0.15
N LEU A 49 -2.41 -0.97 0.87
CA LEU A 49 -1.28 -1.01 1.80
C LEU A 49 -0.07 -1.64 1.10
N ALA A 50 1.00 -0.85 0.93
CA ALA A 50 2.21 -1.33 0.28
C ALA A 50 3.02 -2.25 1.22
N HIS A 51 3.60 -3.30 0.67
CA HIS A 51 4.55 -4.22 1.30
C HIS A 51 4.39 -4.39 2.84
N PRO A 52 3.26 -4.91 3.32
CA PRO A 52 2.95 -4.94 4.76
C PRO A 52 3.97 -5.69 5.63
N GLY A 53 4.74 -6.58 5.06
CA GLY A 53 5.80 -7.32 5.78
C GLY A 53 7.09 -6.53 6.04
N ARG A 54 7.23 -5.30 5.52
CA ARG A 54 8.45 -4.47 5.70
C ARG A 54 8.46 -3.62 6.96
N TYR A 55 7.34 -3.46 7.62
CA TYR A 55 7.24 -2.57 8.78
C TYR A 55 7.60 -3.30 10.07
N ARG A 56 7.92 -2.52 11.11
CA ARG A 56 8.23 -3.06 12.44
C ARG A 56 7.01 -3.65 13.16
N VAL A 57 5.83 -3.18 12.81
CA VAL A 57 4.57 -3.75 13.28
C VAL A 57 4.33 -5.06 12.53
N GLY A 58 3.89 -6.10 13.22
CA GLY A 58 3.54 -7.38 12.59
C GLY A 58 2.49 -7.19 11.49
N PHE A 59 2.67 -7.84 10.34
CA PHE A 59 1.80 -7.62 9.18
C PHE A 59 0.33 -7.98 9.47
N ALA A 60 0.06 -8.95 10.34
CA ALA A 60 -1.31 -9.33 10.67
C ALA A 60 -2.05 -8.19 11.37
N ASP A 61 -1.45 -7.59 12.40
CA ASP A 61 -2.03 -6.45 13.11
C ASP A 61 -2.17 -5.23 12.20
N LEU A 62 -1.17 -5.01 11.35
CA LEU A 62 -1.16 -3.90 10.41
C LEU A 62 -2.28 -4.02 9.37
N ILE A 63 -2.49 -5.22 8.82
CA ILE A 63 -3.56 -5.50 7.85
C ILE A 63 -4.93 -5.36 8.52
N ASP A 64 -5.10 -5.84 9.75
CA ASP A 64 -6.35 -5.68 10.50
C ASP A 64 -6.67 -4.19 10.70
N ALA A 65 -5.69 -3.39 11.12
CA ALA A 65 -5.85 -1.96 11.27
C ALA A 65 -6.17 -1.27 9.92
N ALA A 66 -5.50 -1.67 8.85
CA ALA A 66 -5.76 -1.12 7.52
C ALA A 66 -7.19 -1.39 7.06
N ALA A 67 -7.73 -2.59 7.31
CA ALA A 67 -9.12 -2.93 7.01
C ALA A 67 -10.09 -2.00 7.76
N GLU A 68 -9.85 -1.74 9.03
CA GLU A 68 -10.67 -0.84 9.85
C GLU A 68 -10.58 0.62 9.39
N LEU A 69 -9.43 1.04 8.86
CA LEU A 69 -9.18 2.41 8.40
C LEU A 69 -9.69 2.70 6.98
N GLY A 70 -10.22 1.70 6.29
CA GLY A 70 -10.83 1.88 4.98
C GLY A 70 -9.93 1.53 3.79
N PHE A 71 -8.81 0.84 3.99
CA PHE A 71 -8.02 0.28 2.88
C PHE A 71 -8.84 -0.75 2.11
N ASP A 72 -8.67 -0.76 0.78
CA ASP A 72 -9.35 -1.71 -0.10
C ASP A 72 -8.57 -3.01 -0.27
N GLY A 73 -7.26 -2.97 -0.03
CA GLY A 73 -6.40 -4.13 -0.18
C GLY A 73 -4.96 -3.91 0.29
N GLY A 74 -4.13 -4.87 -0.01
CA GLY A 74 -2.69 -4.83 0.29
C GLY A 74 -1.86 -5.58 -0.73
N GLU A 75 -0.57 -5.27 -0.78
CA GLU A 75 0.39 -6.02 -1.58
C GLU A 75 0.70 -7.34 -0.89
N ALA A 76 0.16 -8.43 -1.44
CA ALA A 76 0.45 -9.78 -0.96
C ALA A 76 1.79 -10.30 -1.50
N TRP A 77 2.09 -9.99 -2.75
CA TRP A 77 3.22 -10.56 -3.50
C TRP A 77 4.32 -9.53 -3.67
N TYR A 78 5.41 -9.74 -2.94
CA TYR A 78 6.55 -8.82 -2.84
C TYR A 78 7.84 -9.60 -2.57
N ASP A 79 8.99 -9.06 -2.97
CA ASP A 79 10.32 -9.64 -2.69
C ASP A 79 10.85 -9.09 -1.36
N TYR A 80 10.51 -9.75 -0.26
CA TYR A 80 10.99 -9.38 1.07
C TYR A 80 12.46 -9.74 1.30
N ASP A 81 13.00 -10.68 0.52
CA ASP A 81 14.39 -11.13 0.63
C ASP A 81 15.36 -10.22 -0.13
N MET A 82 14.83 -9.28 -0.91
CA MET A 82 15.60 -8.29 -1.68
C MET A 82 16.67 -8.94 -2.57
N GLN A 83 16.30 -10.00 -3.26
CA GLN A 83 17.18 -10.73 -4.16
C GLN A 83 17.66 -9.84 -5.32
N THR A 84 18.83 -10.17 -5.88
CA THR A 84 19.36 -9.49 -7.08
C THR A 84 18.38 -9.54 -8.25
N ARG A 85 17.70 -10.67 -8.38
CA ARG A 85 16.59 -10.86 -9.31
C ARG A 85 15.30 -10.93 -8.52
N TRP A 86 14.31 -10.09 -8.88
CA TRP A 86 13.03 -10.07 -8.19
C TRP A 86 12.40 -11.46 -8.14
N SER A 87 12.04 -11.88 -6.94
CA SER A 87 11.31 -13.12 -6.68
C SER A 87 10.49 -12.95 -5.40
N TRP A 88 9.22 -13.29 -5.46
CA TRP A 88 8.36 -13.19 -4.28
C TRP A 88 8.82 -14.17 -3.17
N SER A 89 8.68 -13.73 -1.92
CA SER A 89 9.09 -14.50 -0.72
C SER A 89 7.95 -15.42 -0.28
N PRO A 90 8.00 -16.74 -0.55
CA PRO A 90 6.82 -17.61 -0.49
C PRO A 90 6.09 -17.59 0.84
N VAL A 91 6.82 -17.80 1.93
CA VAL A 91 6.20 -17.96 3.26
C VAL A 91 5.49 -16.70 3.71
N VAL A 92 6.16 -15.56 3.58
CA VAL A 92 5.59 -14.25 4.00
C VAL A 92 4.43 -13.86 3.10
N CYS A 93 4.61 -13.99 1.78
CA CYS A 93 3.57 -13.62 0.81
C CYS A 93 2.31 -14.45 0.97
N GLU A 94 2.43 -15.76 1.17
CA GLU A 94 1.28 -16.63 1.38
C GLU A 94 0.55 -16.32 2.68
N ALA A 95 1.26 -15.97 3.75
CA ALA A 95 0.66 -15.57 5.01
C ALA A 95 -0.10 -14.24 4.88
N ILE A 96 0.48 -13.26 4.18
CA ILE A 96 -0.16 -11.97 3.90
C ILE A 96 -1.39 -12.16 3.01
N ASP A 97 -1.27 -12.92 1.92
CA ASP A 97 -2.38 -13.24 1.03
C ASP A 97 -3.56 -13.84 1.77
N ARG A 98 -3.29 -14.80 2.63
CA ARG A 98 -4.33 -15.45 3.45
C ARG A 98 -5.00 -14.46 4.38
N ARG A 99 -4.24 -13.59 5.03
CA ARG A 99 -4.81 -12.58 5.95
C ARG A 99 -5.70 -11.60 5.21
N LEU A 100 -5.26 -11.08 4.09
CA LEU A 100 -6.06 -10.18 3.24
C LEU A 100 -7.34 -10.86 2.75
N LYS A 101 -7.23 -12.10 2.28
CA LYS A 101 -8.36 -12.89 1.82
C LYS A 101 -9.40 -13.11 2.93
N ASN A 102 -8.97 -13.44 4.14
CA ASN A 102 -9.87 -13.67 5.28
C ASN A 102 -10.66 -12.42 5.67
N LEU A 103 -10.11 -11.24 5.40
CA LEU A 103 -10.77 -9.94 5.64
C LEU A 103 -11.57 -9.44 4.43
N GLY A 104 -11.62 -10.19 3.34
CA GLY A 104 -12.29 -9.77 2.10
C GLY A 104 -11.60 -8.64 1.37
N LEU A 105 -10.31 -8.40 1.63
CA LEU A 105 -9.51 -7.35 1.00
C LEU A 105 -8.91 -7.80 -0.34
N LEU A 106 -8.68 -6.83 -1.22
CA LEU A 106 -8.00 -7.05 -2.49
C LEU A 106 -6.53 -7.42 -2.26
N ARG A 107 -5.97 -8.21 -3.16
CA ARG A 107 -4.57 -8.62 -3.14
C ARG A 107 -3.89 -8.13 -4.41
N THR A 108 -2.76 -7.46 -4.24
CA THR A 108 -1.95 -6.96 -5.35
C THR A 108 -0.53 -7.51 -5.26
N CYS A 109 0.29 -7.17 -6.25
CA CYS A 109 1.72 -7.42 -6.24
C CYS A 109 2.47 -6.12 -6.55
N GLY A 110 3.70 -6.02 -6.07
CA GLY A 110 4.52 -4.84 -6.29
C GLY A 110 6.00 -5.16 -6.34
N THR A 111 6.73 -4.35 -7.10
CA THR A 111 8.19 -4.41 -7.21
C THR A 111 8.90 -3.31 -6.45
N ASP A 112 8.15 -2.36 -5.88
CA ASP A 112 8.65 -1.14 -5.22
C ASP A 112 9.52 -0.29 -6.15
N SER A 113 9.18 -0.28 -7.43
CA SER A 113 9.92 0.48 -8.44
C SER A 113 9.58 1.98 -8.35
N HIS A 114 10.60 2.81 -8.42
CA HIS A 114 10.49 4.27 -8.35
C HIS A 114 10.88 4.91 -9.68
N GLY A 115 10.08 4.67 -10.70
CA GLY A 115 10.30 5.21 -12.05
C GLY A 115 9.99 4.19 -13.14
N LEU A 116 10.40 4.53 -14.37
CA LEU A 116 10.11 3.72 -15.55
C LEU A 116 11.11 2.56 -15.76
N ASN A 117 12.23 2.58 -15.06
CA ASN A 117 13.21 1.52 -15.12
C ASN A 117 13.00 0.54 -13.95
N LEU A 118 12.78 -0.72 -14.28
CA LEU A 118 12.59 -1.79 -13.30
C LEU A 118 13.91 -2.45 -12.87
N GLU A 119 15.03 -2.07 -13.50
CA GLU A 119 16.35 -2.53 -13.10
C GLU A 119 16.79 -1.78 -11.83
N GLY A 120 17.26 -2.51 -10.83
CA GLY A 120 17.82 -1.94 -9.62
C GLY A 120 16.82 -1.20 -8.72
N ARG A 121 15.58 -1.64 -8.73
CA ARG A 121 14.48 -1.13 -7.88
C ARG A 121 14.91 -0.43 -6.59
#